data_adb1d271b07dfa3080d603c33053f86e
#
_entry.id   adb1d271b07dfa3080d603c33053f86e
#
_cell.length_a   1.000
_cell.length_b   1.000
_cell.length_c   1.000
_cell.angle_alpha   90.00
_cell.angle_beta   90.00
_cell.angle_gamma   90.00
#
_symmetry.space_group_name_H-M   'P 1'
#
loop_
_entity.id
_entity.type
_entity.pdbx_description
1 polymer ?
#
loop_
_entity_poly.entity_id
_entity_poly.type
_entity_poly.pdbx_seq_one_letter_code
_entity_poly.pdbx_strand_id
1 'polypeptide(L)'
;IAFKNAIIAAGSQAVRLPFMPDDPRVVDSTGALALQGVPQKMLIVGGGIIGLEMGTVYSTLGARLDVVEMMDGLMQGADRDLVKVWEKMNKHRFDNILLKTKTVGAQATPEGIQVQFEGLDGTKSEGTYDLVLQAVGRTPNGKKIAADKAGVSVTDRGFINVDIQMRTNVPHIFAIGD
;
A
#
# COMPACT_ATOMS: atom_id res chain seq x y z
N ILE A 1 -17.22 -15.44 26.17
CA ILE A 1 -15.96 -15.63 26.91
C ILE A 1 -15.89 -14.52 27.95
N ALA A 2 -15.76 -14.87 29.24
CA ALA A 2 -15.50 -13.89 30.29
C ALA A 2 -13.99 -13.59 30.34
N PHE A 3 -13.63 -12.33 30.48
CA PHE A 3 -12.22 -11.89 30.55
C PHE A 3 -12.07 -10.75 31.58
N LYS A 4 -10.89 -10.61 32.15
CA LYS A 4 -10.52 -9.48 33.01
C LYS A 4 -9.97 -8.30 32.20
N ASN A 5 -9.15 -8.61 31.20
CA ASN A 5 -8.56 -7.63 30.29
C ASN A 5 -8.59 -8.19 28.87
N ALA A 6 -8.62 -7.30 27.87
CA ALA A 6 -8.56 -7.66 26.46
C ALA A 6 -7.58 -6.75 25.71
N ILE A 7 -6.96 -7.27 24.68
CA ILE A 7 -6.12 -6.52 23.76
C ILE A 7 -6.74 -6.64 22.37
N ILE A 8 -7.07 -5.50 21.76
CA ILE A 8 -7.50 -5.42 20.37
C ILE A 8 -6.25 -5.29 19.50
N ALA A 9 -6.03 -6.25 18.62
CA ALA A 9 -4.94 -6.28 17.65
C ALA A 9 -5.52 -6.55 16.26
N ALA A 10 -6.47 -5.70 15.83
CA ALA A 10 -7.29 -5.93 14.64
C ALA A 10 -6.55 -5.63 13.32
N GLY A 11 -5.42 -4.94 13.39
CA GLY A 11 -4.61 -4.58 12.22
C GLY A 11 -5.30 -3.64 11.24
N SER A 12 -4.78 -3.62 10.03
CA SER A 12 -5.27 -2.81 8.92
C SER A 12 -5.42 -3.64 7.64
N GLN A 13 -6.07 -3.09 6.64
CA GLN A 13 -6.22 -3.70 5.32
C GLN A 13 -5.69 -2.76 4.23
N ALA A 14 -5.20 -3.33 3.13
CA ALA A 14 -4.78 -2.56 1.98
C ALA A 14 -5.95 -1.79 1.35
N VAL A 15 -5.68 -0.56 0.94
CA VAL A 15 -6.62 0.24 0.14
C VAL A 15 -6.60 -0.26 -1.30
N ARG A 16 -7.77 -0.43 -1.90
CA ARG A 16 -7.93 -0.75 -3.32
C ARG A 16 -8.45 0.47 -4.07
N LEU A 17 -7.86 0.74 -5.21
CA LEU A 17 -8.33 1.78 -6.11
C LEU A 17 -9.60 1.28 -6.84
N PRO A 18 -10.70 2.06 -6.85
CA PRO A 18 -12.00 1.58 -7.31
C PRO A 18 -12.08 1.30 -8.82
N PHE A 19 -11.15 1.85 -9.60
CA PHE A 19 -11.07 1.66 -11.05
C PHE A 19 -10.16 0.49 -11.46
N MET A 20 -9.48 -0.14 -10.52
CA MET A 20 -8.65 -1.32 -10.82
C MET A 20 -9.55 -2.52 -11.14
N PRO A 21 -9.25 -3.27 -12.21
CA PRO A 21 -10.01 -4.46 -12.57
C PRO A 21 -9.87 -5.55 -11.49
N ASP A 22 -10.90 -6.36 -11.34
CA ASP A 22 -10.84 -7.58 -10.53
C ASP A 22 -10.19 -8.69 -11.36
N ASP A 23 -8.87 -8.74 -11.31
CA ASP A 23 -8.03 -9.63 -12.08
C ASP A 23 -6.90 -10.16 -11.18
N PRO A 24 -6.52 -11.44 -11.25
CA PRO A 24 -5.46 -12.02 -10.41
C PRO A 24 -4.08 -11.37 -10.60
N ARG A 25 -3.88 -10.64 -11.70
CA ARG A 25 -2.66 -9.86 -11.98
C ARG A 25 -2.68 -8.49 -11.28
N VAL A 26 -3.76 -8.11 -10.59
CA VAL A 26 -3.84 -6.90 -9.75
C VAL A 26 -3.87 -7.31 -8.30
N VAL A 27 -2.77 -7.09 -7.60
CA VAL A 27 -2.57 -7.56 -6.23
C VAL A 27 -2.37 -6.41 -5.24
N ASP A 28 -2.67 -6.67 -3.98
CA ASP A 28 -2.22 -5.87 -2.85
C ASP A 28 -0.94 -6.47 -2.24
N SER A 29 -0.46 -5.92 -1.13
CA SER A 29 0.75 -6.41 -0.45
C SER A 29 0.64 -7.87 -0.02
N THR A 30 -0.55 -8.33 0.37
CA THR A 30 -0.78 -9.73 0.76
C THR A 30 -0.64 -10.66 -0.44
N GLY A 31 -1.25 -10.28 -1.58
CA GLY A 31 -1.12 -11.04 -2.83
C GLY A 31 0.32 -11.05 -3.36
N ALA A 32 1.04 -9.92 -3.24
CA ALA A 32 2.44 -9.84 -3.63
C ALA A 32 3.35 -10.76 -2.78
N LEU A 33 3.10 -10.85 -1.47
CA LEU A 33 3.84 -11.75 -0.57
C LEU A 33 3.60 -13.23 -0.85
N ALA A 34 2.47 -13.61 -1.48
CA ALA A 34 2.21 -14.99 -1.86
C ALA A 34 3.15 -15.50 -2.97
N LEU A 35 3.82 -14.59 -3.68
CA LEU A 35 4.86 -14.86 -4.67
C LEU A 35 4.53 -16.00 -5.64
N GLN A 36 3.36 -15.93 -6.26
CA GLN A 36 2.87 -16.98 -7.17
C GLN A 36 3.71 -17.13 -8.45
N GLY A 37 4.55 -16.15 -8.74
CA GLY A 37 5.48 -16.13 -9.86
C GLY A 37 6.23 -14.81 -9.94
N VAL A 38 7.23 -14.75 -10.81
CA VAL A 38 7.99 -13.52 -11.09
C VAL A 38 7.54 -12.98 -12.43
N PRO A 39 6.89 -11.78 -12.48
CA PRO A 39 6.49 -11.16 -13.73
C PRO A 39 7.71 -10.66 -14.50
N GLN A 40 7.63 -10.54 -15.83
CA GLN A 40 8.67 -9.86 -16.61
C GLN A 40 8.65 -8.35 -16.34
N LYS A 41 7.43 -7.76 -16.32
CA LYS A 41 7.23 -6.33 -16.06
C LYS A 41 6.15 -6.10 -15.00
N MET A 42 6.51 -5.40 -13.92
CA MET A 42 5.64 -5.11 -12.80
C MET A 42 5.49 -3.61 -12.60
N LEU A 43 4.25 -3.17 -12.35
CA LEU A 43 3.95 -1.82 -11.89
C LEU A 43 3.72 -1.82 -10.38
N ILE A 44 4.31 -0.86 -9.71
CA ILE A 44 4.04 -0.53 -8.32
C ILE A 44 3.28 0.80 -8.29
N VAL A 45 2.03 0.77 -7.85
CA VAL A 45 1.20 1.95 -7.64
C VAL A 45 1.32 2.38 -6.18
N GLY A 46 2.04 3.48 -5.95
CA GLY A 46 2.39 4.01 -4.63
C GLY A 46 3.87 3.79 -4.27
N GLY A 47 4.61 4.88 -4.21
CA GLY A 47 6.05 4.93 -3.88
C GLY A 47 6.34 4.95 -2.38
N GLY A 48 5.45 4.41 -1.55
CA GLY A 48 5.64 4.23 -0.11
C GLY A 48 6.51 3.01 0.23
N ILE A 49 6.77 2.81 1.53
CA ILE A 49 7.66 1.74 2.02
C ILE A 49 7.23 0.35 1.54
N ILE A 50 5.96 0.01 1.62
CA ILE A 50 5.45 -1.31 1.23
C ILE A 50 5.70 -1.59 -0.27
N GLY A 51 5.39 -0.63 -1.13
CA GLY A 51 5.61 -0.76 -2.58
C GLY A 51 7.08 -0.94 -2.91
N LEU A 52 7.96 -0.18 -2.28
CA LEU A 52 9.40 -0.23 -2.54
C LEU A 52 10.08 -1.46 -1.94
N GLU A 53 9.62 -1.97 -0.80
CA GLU A 53 10.07 -3.25 -0.23
C GLU A 53 9.72 -4.41 -1.16
N MET A 54 8.46 -4.49 -1.62
CA MET A 54 8.05 -5.50 -2.61
C MET A 54 8.81 -5.34 -3.93
N GLY A 55 9.01 -4.11 -4.38
CA GLY A 55 9.83 -3.81 -5.55
C GLY A 55 11.26 -4.35 -5.42
N THR A 56 11.87 -4.21 -4.26
CA THR A 56 13.20 -4.75 -3.99
C THR A 56 13.23 -6.28 -4.13
N VAL A 57 12.21 -6.97 -3.59
CA VAL A 57 12.07 -8.44 -3.72
C VAL A 57 11.92 -8.84 -5.17
N TYR A 58 10.93 -8.30 -5.88
CA TYR A 58 10.64 -8.68 -7.26
C TYR A 58 11.77 -8.33 -8.24
N SER A 59 12.43 -7.17 -8.06
CA SER A 59 13.62 -6.80 -8.84
C SER A 59 14.77 -7.78 -8.61
N THR A 60 15.01 -8.19 -7.37
CA THR A 60 16.06 -9.16 -7.04
C THR A 60 15.78 -10.53 -7.67
N LEU A 61 14.51 -10.88 -7.84
CA LEU A 61 14.08 -12.10 -8.53
C LEU A 61 14.09 -11.99 -10.07
N GLY A 62 14.32 -10.78 -10.60
CA GLY A 62 14.50 -10.56 -12.04
C GLY A 62 13.36 -9.79 -12.73
N ALA A 63 12.36 -9.31 -12.02
CA ALA A 63 11.32 -8.47 -12.59
C ALA A 63 11.85 -7.08 -12.96
N ARG A 64 11.38 -6.53 -14.08
CA ARG A 64 11.55 -5.11 -14.45
C ARG A 64 10.44 -4.31 -13.79
N LEU A 65 10.78 -3.16 -13.20
CA LEU A 65 9.85 -2.41 -12.38
C LEU A 65 9.63 -0.99 -12.90
N ASP A 66 8.36 -0.59 -12.94
CA ASP A 66 7.95 0.80 -12.92
C ASP A 66 7.29 1.12 -11.57
N VAL A 67 7.51 2.31 -11.03
CA VAL A 67 6.79 2.83 -9.86
C VAL A 67 6.12 4.17 -10.21
N VAL A 68 4.86 4.33 -9.83
CA VAL A 68 4.12 5.57 -9.97
C VAL A 68 3.76 6.12 -8.60
N GLU A 69 4.04 7.41 -8.38
CA GLU A 69 3.77 8.13 -7.14
C GLU A 69 3.18 9.51 -7.44
N MET A 70 2.06 9.82 -6.81
CA MET A 70 1.37 11.09 -7.02
C MET A 70 2.05 12.28 -6.35
N MET A 71 2.87 12.02 -5.34
CA MET A 71 3.64 13.04 -4.66
C MET A 71 4.95 13.34 -5.41
N ASP A 72 5.68 14.33 -4.94
CA ASP A 72 6.95 14.80 -5.54
C ASP A 72 8.19 13.99 -5.11
N GLY A 73 8.01 12.94 -4.33
CA GLY A 73 9.10 12.07 -3.88
C GLY A 73 8.60 10.74 -3.35
N LEU A 74 9.49 9.78 -3.28
CA LEU A 74 9.23 8.47 -2.68
C LEU A 74 9.24 8.56 -1.15
N MET A 75 8.64 7.56 -0.47
CA MET A 75 8.66 7.40 1.00
C MET A 75 8.29 8.70 1.74
N GLN A 76 7.11 9.27 1.45
CA GLN A 76 6.62 10.46 2.15
C GLN A 76 6.60 10.21 3.67
N GLY A 77 7.07 11.18 4.44
CA GLY A 77 7.19 11.06 5.90
C GLY A 77 8.55 10.53 6.40
N ALA A 78 9.40 10.00 5.53
CA ALA A 78 10.80 9.69 5.87
C ALA A 78 11.70 10.93 5.64
N ASP A 79 12.79 11.04 6.40
CA ASP A 79 13.75 12.11 6.25
C ASP A 79 14.37 12.12 4.84
N ARG A 80 14.37 13.28 4.20
CA ARG A 80 14.74 13.41 2.77
C ARG A 80 16.20 13.07 2.48
N ASP A 81 17.10 13.25 3.42
CA ASP A 81 18.50 12.86 3.31
C ASP A 81 18.65 11.33 3.26
N LEU A 82 17.88 10.59 4.07
CA LEU A 82 17.84 9.12 4.05
C LEU A 82 17.23 8.60 2.74
N VAL A 83 16.14 9.23 2.27
CA VAL A 83 15.51 8.86 1.00
C VAL A 83 16.47 9.05 -0.18
N LYS A 84 17.25 10.13 -0.20
CA LYS A 84 18.29 10.36 -1.23
C LYS A 84 19.35 9.24 -1.25
N VAL A 85 19.76 8.76 -0.09
CA VAL A 85 20.70 7.64 0.00
C VAL A 85 20.06 6.38 -0.57
N TRP A 86 18.81 6.08 -0.17
CA TRP A 86 18.07 4.93 -0.68
C TRP A 86 17.90 4.99 -2.20
N GLU A 87 17.49 6.12 -2.75
CA GLU A 87 17.32 6.34 -4.19
C GLU A 87 18.64 6.08 -4.95
N LYS A 88 19.75 6.65 -4.47
CA LYS A 88 21.07 6.43 -5.07
C LYS A 88 21.43 4.95 -5.13
N MET A 89 21.10 4.19 -4.10
CA MET A 89 21.41 2.75 -4.01
C MET A 89 20.47 1.88 -4.83
N ASN A 90 19.21 2.28 -5.00
CA ASN A 90 18.17 1.42 -5.53
C ASN A 90 17.58 1.84 -6.88
N LYS A 91 17.87 3.04 -7.39
CA LYS A 91 17.30 3.51 -8.67
C LYS A 91 17.52 2.56 -9.86
N HIS A 92 18.60 1.78 -9.84
CA HIS A 92 18.90 0.81 -10.89
C HIS A 92 17.93 -0.37 -10.96
N ARG A 93 17.08 -0.55 -9.93
CA ARG A 93 16.04 -1.58 -9.87
C ARG A 93 14.79 -1.22 -10.67
N PHE A 94 14.63 0.07 -10.98
CA PHE A 94 13.44 0.61 -11.61
C PHE A 94 13.79 1.09 -13.03
N ASP A 95 12.98 0.69 -14.00
CA ASP A 95 13.07 1.24 -15.35
C ASP A 95 12.56 2.68 -15.34
N ASN A 96 11.43 2.94 -14.66
CA ASN A 96 10.85 4.26 -14.51
C ASN A 96 10.38 4.54 -13.08
N ILE A 97 10.61 5.77 -12.61
CA ILE A 97 10.04 6.33 -11.37
C ILE A 97 9.22 7.55 -11.79
N LEU A 98 7.91 7.39 -11.82
CA LEU A 98 6.95 8.38 -12.27
C LEU A 98 6.42 9.15 -11.06
N LEU A 99 7.11 10.22 -10.66
CA LEU A 99 6.68 11.13 -9.61
C LEU A 99 5.66 12.14 -10.13
N LYS A 100 4.89 12.76 -9.22
CA LYS A 100 3.83 13.73 -9.56
C LYS A 100 2.84 13.19 -10.59
N THR A 101 2.61 11.88 -10.55
CA THR A 101 1.83 11.17 -11.56
C THR A 101 0.74 10.34 -10.88
N LYS A 102 -0.49 10.50 -11.31
CA LYS A 102 -1.66 9.73 -10.83
C LYS A 102 -1.92 8.57 -11.75
N THR A 103 -2.32 7.44 -11.20
CA THR A 103 -3.00 6.38 -11.93
C THR A 103 -4.47 6.76 -12.03
N VAL A 104 -4.99 6.86 -13.26
CA VAL A 104 -6.35 7.36 -13.52
C VAL A 104 -7.29 6.31 -14.10
N GLY A 105 -6.76 5.18 -14.55
CA GLY A 105 -7.54 4.06 -15.06
C GLY A 105 -6.71 2.81 -15.24
N ALA A 106 -7.37 1.66 -15.28
CA ALA A 106 -6.74 0.40 -15.60
C ALA A 106 -7.74 -0.56 -16.25
N GLN A 107 -7.26 -1.39 -17.16
CA GLN A 107 -8.05 -2.40 -17.86
C GLN A 107 -7.26 -3.70 -18.00
N ALA A 108 -7.93 -4.83 -17.73
CA ALA A 108 -7.37 -6.14 -18.01
C ALA A 108 -7.48 -6.46 -19.51
N THR A 109 -6.39 -6.87 -20.11
CA THR A 109 -6.29 -7.31 -21.51
C THR A 109 -5.62 -8.69 -21.58
N PRO A 110 -5.68 -9.40 -22.72
CA PRO A 110 -4.93 -10.65 -22.88
C PRO A 110 -3.41 -10.46 -22.68
N GLU A 111 -2.88 -9.31 -23.08
CA GLU A 111 -1.45 -8.99 -23.05
C GLU A 111 -0.96 -8.55 -21.66
N GLY A 112 -1.86 -8.17 -20.75
CA GLY A 112 -1.49 -7.69 -19.42
C GLY A 112 -2.53 -6.73 -18.85
N ILE A 113 -2.17 -6.04 -17.78
CA ILE A 113 -2.96 -4.94 -17.22
C ILE A 113 -2.47 -3.63 -17.86
N GLN A 114 -3.30 -3.04 -18.70
CA GLN A 114 -3.07 -1.71 -19.26
C GLN A 114 -3.46 -0.66 -18.22
N VAL A 115 -2.51 0.22 -17.87
CA VAL A 115 -2.69 1.24 -16.84
C VAL A 115 -2.47 2.62 -17.43
N GLN A 116 -3.36 3.54 -17.12
CA GLN A 116 -3.33 4.92 -17.60
C GLN A 116 -2.83 5.86 -16.50
N PHE A 117 -1.96 6.76 -16.88
CA PHE A 117 -1.34 7.73 -16.00
C PHE A 117 -1.62 9.16 -16.43
N GLU A 118 -1.68 10.08 -15.48
CA GLU A 118 -1.78 11.51 -15.71
C GLU A 118 -0.82 12.26 -14.76
N GLY A 119 0.13 12.96 -15.35
CA GLY A 119 1.03 13.85 -14.64
C GLY A 119 0.29 15.09 -14.11
N LEU A 120 0.81 15.73 -13.07
CA LEU A 120 0.25 16.98 -12.54
C LEU A 120 0.29 18.12 -13.58
N ASP A 121 1.13 18.02 -14.60
CA ASP A 121 1.20 18.92 -15.75
C ASP A 121 0.16 18.58 -16.84
N GLY A 122 -0.69 17.58 -16.63
CA GLY A 122 -1.68 17.09 -17.58
C GLY A 122 -1.14 16.12 -18.64
N THR A 123 0.14 15.78 -18.60
CA THR A 123 0.72 14.79 -19.52
C THR A 123 0.09 13.43 -19.28
N LYS A 124 -0.42 12.80 -20.34
CA LYS A 124 -1.02 11.45 -20.30
C LYS A 124 -0.05 10.42 -20.88
N SER A 125 0.01 9.29 -20.22
CA SER A 125 0.77 8.14 -20.66
C SER A 125 0.08 6.84 -20.25
N GLU A 126 0.55 5.72 -20.80
CA GLU A 126 0.04 4.39 -20.44
C GLU A 126 1.16 3.36 -20.47
N GLY A 127 0.92 2.24 -19.80
CA GLY A 127 1.82 1.10 -19.79
C GLY A 127 1.08 -0.20 -19.61
N THR A 128 1.63 -1.30 -20.12
CA THR A 128 1.09 -2.65 -19.95
C THR A 128 2.02 -3.46 -19.08
N TYR A 129 1.45 -4.19 -18.11
CA TYR A 129 2.19 -4.88 -17.05
C TYR A 129 1.65 -6.30 -16.84
N ASP A 130 2.54 -7.23 -16.54
CA ASP A 130 2.17 -8.61 -16.19
C ASP A 130 1.59 -8.70 -14.78
N LEU A 131 2.01 -7.78 -13.90
CA LEU A 131 1.55 -7.69 -12.52
C LEU A 131 1.45 -6.22 -12.08
N VAL A 132 0.39 -5.86 -11.40
CA VAL A 132 0.20 -4.53 -10.80
C VAL A 132 0.03 -4.67 -9.30
N LEU A 133 0.93 -4.07 -8.53
CA LEU A 133 0.82 -3.98 -7.07
C LEU A 133 0.18 -2.64 -6.67
N GLN A 134 -0.94 -2.71 -5.96
CA GLN A 134 -1.55 -1.55 -5.31
C GLN A 134 -0.96 -1.39 -3.91
N ALA A 135 -0.16 -0.35 -3.69
CA ALA A 135 0.46 -0.01 -2.41
C ALA A 135 0.17 1.45 -2.00
N VAL A 136 -1.10 1.85 -2.17
CA VAL A 136 -1.58 3.24 -2.02
C VAL A 136 -2.05 3.58 -0.60
N GLY A 137 -1.73 2.75 0.36
CA GLY A 137 -2.05 2.95 1.78
C GLY A 137 -2.84 1.81 2.40
N ARG A 138 -3.14 1.98 3.68
CA ARG A 138 -3.88 1.01 4.49
C ARG A 138 -4.99 1.70 5.28
N THR A 139 -6.03 0.96 5.60
CA THR A 139 -7.16 1.43 6.42
C THR A 139 -7.26 0.57 7.68
N PRO A 140 -7.29 1.17 8.89
CA PRO A 140 -7.45 0.44 10.14
C PRO A 140 -8.78 -0.32 10.21
N ASN A 141 -8.77 -1.47 10.86
CA ASN A 141 -9.93 -2.35 10.95
C ASN A 141 -10.84 -2.07 12.16
N GLY A 142 -10.63 -1.01 12.93
CA GLY A 142 -11.40 -0.71 14.14
C GLY A 142 -12.91 -0.66 13.93
N LYS A 143 -13.38 -0.19 12.77
CA LYS A 143 -14.82 -0.18 12.41
C LYS A 143 -15.41 -1.55 12.09
N LYS A 144 -14.57 -2.57 11.87
CA LYS A 144 -15.01 -3.89 11.43
C LYS A 144 -15.23 -4.90 12.54
N ILE A 145 -14.81 -4.58 13.75
CA ILE A 145 -14.82 -5.49 14.90
C ILE A 145 -15.97 -5.25 15.89
N ALA A 146 -16.91 -4.37 15.53
CA ALA A 146 -18.02 -3.97 16.40
C ALA A 146 -17.55 -3.53 17.81
N ALA A 147 -16.48 -2.74 17.87
CA ALA A 147 -15.84 -2.28 19.11
C ALA A 147 -16.79 -1.43 19.99
N ASP A 148 -17.76 -0.77 19.38
CA ASP A 148 -18.85 -0.02 20.01
C ASP A 148 -19.67 -0.86 20.97
N LYS A 149 -19.87 -2.16 20.70
CA LYS A 149 -20.56 -3.10 21.59
C LYS A 149 -19.85 -3.31 22.93
N ALA A 150 -18.54 -3.05 22.97
CA ALA A 150 -17.75 -3.06 24.19
C ALA A 150 -17.52 -1.63 24.75
N GLY A 151 -18.18 -0.61 24.19
CA GLY A 151 -18.02 0.78 24.57
C GLY A 151 -16.72 1.42 24.10
N VAL A 152 -15.94 0.75 23.24
CA VAL A 152 -14.67 1.26 22.71
C VAL A 152 -14.94 2.27 21.60
N SER A 153 -14.37 3.47 21.73
CA SER A 153 -14.49 4.54 20.74
C SER A 153 -13.58 4.29 19.55
N VAL A 154 -14.14 4.41 18.34
CA VAL A 154 -13.42 4.30 17.07
C VAL A 154 -13.58 5.62 16.32
N THR A 155 -12.48 6.16 15.80
CA THR A 155 -12.50 7.39 15.00
C THR A 155 -13.19 7.19 13.64
N ASP A 156 -13.53 8.28 12.96
CA ASP A 156 -14.11 8.21 11.60
C ASP A 156 -13.17 7.53 10.60
N ARG A 157 -11.87 7.58 10.83
CA ARG A 157 -10.85 6.92 10.02
C ARG A 157 -10.60 5.46 10.40
N GLY A 158 -11.27 4.92 11.43
CA GLY A 158 -11.14 3.52 11.85
C GLY A 158 -10.07 3.25 12.91
N PHE A 159 -9.41 4.29 13.44
CA PHE A 159 -8.42 4.14 14.52
C PHE A 159 -9.10 4.01 15.87
N ILE A 160 -8.49 3.25 16.78
CA ILE A 160 -8.83 3.19 18.19
C ILE A 160 -7.79 4.04 18.93
N ASN A 161 -8.23 5.14 19.53
CA ASN A 161 -7.34 6.01 20.31
C ASN A 161 -6.91 5.31 21.61
N VAL A 162 -5.64 5.45 21.95
CA VAL A 162 -5.03 4.88 23.15
C VAL A 162 -4.13 5.89 23.84
N ASP A 163 -3.94 5.71 25.15
CA ASP A 163 -2.95 6.44 25.93
C ASP A 163 -1.53 5.82 25.77
N ILE A 164 -0.53 6.37 26.47
CA ILE A 164 0.85 5.88 26.44
C ILE A 164 1.00 4.42 26.93
N GLN A 165 0.00 3.91 27.65
CA GLN A 165 -0.05 2.53 28.13
C GLN A 165 -0.93 1.64 27.25
N MET A 166 -1.29 2.10 26.06
CA MET A 166 -2.15 1.42 25.08
C MET A 166 -3.59 1.18 25.60
N ARG A 167 -4.05 1.92 26.63
CA ARG A 167 -5.42 1.82 27.11
C ARG A 167 -6.36 2.60 26.20
N THR A 168 -7.48 1.98 25.87
CA THR A 168 -8.60 2.66 25.20
C THR A 168 -9.40 3.52 26.19
N ASN A 169 -10.50 4.11 25.75
CA ASN A 169 -11.46 4.76 26.66
C ASN A 169 -12.14 3.79 27.63
N VAL A 170 -12.01 2.47 27.42
CA VAL A 170 -12.47 1.41 28.34
C VAL A 170 -11.26 0.87 29.09
N PRO A 171 -11.16 1.06 30.45
CA PRO A 171 -9.90 0.91 31.19
C PRO A 171 -9.26 -0.48 31.16
N HIS A 172 -10.03 -1.54 30.90
CA HIS A 172 -9.55 -2.92 30.83
C HIS A 172 -9.44 -3.45 29.40
N ILE A 173 -9.65 -2.57 28.40
CA ILE A 173 -9.47 -2.90 26.99
C ILE A 173 -8.36 -2.04 26.42
N PHE A 174 -7.38 -2.69 25.83
CA PHE A 174 -6.19 -2.10 25.21
C PHE A 174 -6.26 -2.27 23.69
N ALA A 175 -5.55 -1.43 22.93
CA ALA A 175 -5.42 -1.62 21.51
C ALA A 175 -3.96 -1.41 21.07
N ILE A 176 -3.49 -2.27 20.19
CA ILE A 176 -2.11 -2.26 19.66
C ILE A 176 -2.12 -2.59 18.16
N GLY A 177 -1.01 -2.25 17.51
CA GLY A 177 -0.75 -2.58 16.11
C GLY A 177 -1.17 -1.46 15.15
N ASP A 178 -1.25 -1.85 13.88
CA ASP A 178 -1.42 -0.95 12.73
C ASP A 178 -2.88 -0.52 12.54
#